data_3347a0632de25835100693079a7f6808
#
_entry.id   3347a0632de25835100693079a7f6808
#
_cell.length_a   1.000
_cell.length_b   1.000
_cell.length_c   1.000
_cell.angle_alpha   90.00
_cell.angle_beta   90.00
_cell.angle_gamma   90.00
#
_symmetry.space_group_name_H-M   'P 1'
#
loop_
_entity.id
_entity.type
_entity.pdbx_description
1 polymer ?
#
loop_
_entity_poly.entity_id
_entity_poly.type
_entity_poly.pdbx_seq_one_letter_code
_entity_poly.pdbx_strand_id
1 'polypeptide(L)'
;MAEMRLRMIGNERVARKLKEYRQDYTANSAEQTRLMRMIGAGTRDYARARITSQGDGEWAPLSKWTRAKTGRRKALITERARIKYRLKDGGVELYHDSPSPSWSLKDHKRGFTRPAVRGKVVIPLKVPSILGVNKPYIVLPKGSPPTYTPPRAVYESDDKIMRKVVRPKIRLWLAEIRSKR
;
A
#
# COMPACT_ATOMS: atom_id res chain seq x y z
N MET A 1 1.29 14.81 7.25
CA MET A 1 1.52 13.36 7.03
C MET A 1 0.22 12.63 7.28
N ALA A 2 -0.30 11.92 6.30
CA ALA A 2 -1.53 11.17 6.44
C ALA A 2 -1.18 9.74 6.86
N GLU A 3 -1.14 9.51 8.14
CA GLU A 3 -0.91 8.21 8.75
C GLU A 3 -2.19 7.38 8.65
N MET A 4 -2.13 6.25 7.96
CA MET A 4 -3.21 5.26 8.05
C MET A 4 -2.95 4.43 9.30
N ARG A 5 -3.65 4.75 10.38
CA ARG A 5 -3.66 3.95 11.61
C ARG A 5 -4.61 2.79 11.39
N LEU A 6 -4.10 1.58 11.26
CA LEU A 6 -4.87 0.36 11.44
C LEU A 6 -5.14 0.21 12.94
N ARG A 7 -6.13 0.92 13.46
CA ARG A 7 -6.71 0.60 14.75
C ARG A 7 -7.46 -0.72 14.56
N MET A 8 -7.03 -1.79 15.23
CA MET A 8 -7.88 -2.96 15.41
C MET A 8 -9.06 -2.54 16.30
N ILE A 9 -10.08 -1.94 15.67
CA ILE A 9 -11.38 -1.77 16.32
C ILE A 9 -11.98 -3.16 16.30
N GLY A 10 -11.90 -3.79 17.45
CA GLY A 10 -12.11 -5.20 17.63
C GLY A 10 -13.52 -5.63 17.24
N ASN A 11 -13.58 -6.72 16.51
CA ASN A 11 -14.67 -7.64 16.64
C ASN A 11 -14.65 -8.09 18.13
N GLU A 12 -15.68 -7.75 18.91
CA GLU A 12 -15.77 -8.01 20.36
C GLU A 12 -15.46 -9.46 20.75
N ARG A 13 -15.76 -10.40 19.83
CA ARG A 13 -15.45 -11.83 19.98
C ARG A 13 -13.93 -12.12 19.97
N VAL A 14 -13.18 -11.39 19.12
CA VAL A 14 -11.71 -11.51 19.07
C VAL A 14 -11.11 -10.82 20.28
N ALA A 15 -11.64 -9.66 20.68
CA ALA A 15 -11.21 -8.94 21.88
C ALA A 15 -11.51 -9.77 23.13
N ARG A 16 -12.67 -10.46 23.22
CA ARG A 16 -13.03 -11.35 24.34
C ARG A 16 -12.10 -12.55 24.41
N LYS A 17 -11.85 -13.26 23.30
CA LYS A 17 -10.89 -14.36 23.25
C LYS A 17 -9.46 -13.90 23.54
N LEU A 18 -9.04 -12.74 23.06
CA LEU A 18 -7.74 -12.16 23.43
C LEU A 18 -7.70 -11.78 24.90
N LYS A 19 -8.82 -11.37 25.49
CA LYS A 19 -8.93 -11.07 26.92
C LYS A 19 -8.90 -12.33 27.79
N GLU A 20 -9.55 -13.41 27.37
CA GLU A 20 -9.46 -14.75 27.99
C GLU A 20 -8.01 -15.29 27.91
N TYR A 21 -7.36 -15.18 26.77
CA TYR A 21 -5.94 -15.50 26.63
C TYR A 21 -5.02 -14.51 27.36
N ARG A 22 -5.43 -13.26 27.55
CA ARG A 22 -4.69 -12.26 28.33
C ARG A 22 -4.66 -12.60 29.81
N GLN A 23 -5.70 -13.21 30.37
CA GLN A 23 -5.70 -13.67 31.75
C GLN A 23 -4.68 -14.80 31.97
N ASP A 24 -4.48 -15.67 30.97
CA ASP A 24 -3.47 -16.71 30.98
C ASP A 24 -2.05 -16.22 30.64
N TYR A 25 -1.93 -15.06 29.97
CA TYR A 25 -0.68 -14.49 29.44
C TYR A 25 -0.40 -13.07 29.89
N THR A 26 -0.80 -12.70 31.10
CA THR A 26 -0.61 -11.35 31.68
C THR A 26 0.86 -10.92 31.85
N ALA A 27 1.82 -11.74 31.48
CA ALA A 27 3.22 -11.45 31.76
C ALA A 27 4.11 -11.26 30.53
N ASN A 28 3.66 -11.45 29.30
CA ASN A 28 4.66 -11.50 28.23
C ASN A 28 4.45 -10.43 27.15
N SER A 29 4.89 -9.20 27.43
CA SER A 29 5.01 -8.11 26.47
C SER A 29 5.80 -8.51 25.21
N ALA A 30 6.70 -9.48 25.32
CA ALA A 30 7.50 -10.02 24.23
C ALA A 30 6.64 -10.82 23.21
N GLU A 31 5.75 -11.69 23.69
CA GLU A 31 4.87 -12.47 22.80
C GLU A 31 3.82 -11.61 22.10
N GLN A 32 3.28 -10.59 22.76
CA GLN A 32 2.41 -9.60 22.14
C GLN A 32 3.17 -8.81 21.06
N THR A 33 4.37 -8.37 21.39
CA THR A 33 5.25 -7.67 20.42
C THR A 33 5.57 -8.57 19.21
N ARG A 34 5.82 -9.86 19.44
CA ARG A 34 6.03 -10.85 18.39
C ARG A 34 4.81 -10.99 17.48
N LEU A 35 3.61 -11.13 18.05
CA LEU A 35 2.36 -11.17 17.29
C LEU A 35 2.18 -9.89 16.45
N MET A 36 2.37 -8.71 17.05
CA MET A 36 2.26 -7.45 16.32
C MET A 36 3.28 -7.33 15.19
N ARG A 37 4.50 -7.80 15.38
CA ARG A 37 5.50 -7.89 14.30
C ARG A 37 5.07 -8.85 13.17
N MET A 38 4.51 -10.00 13.50
CA MET A 38 3.98 -10.95 12.51
C MET A 38 2.82 -10.34 11.69
N ILE A 39 1.90 -9.63 12.34
CA ILE A 39 0.81 -8.91 11.69
C ILE A 39 1.36 -7.80 10.81
N GLY A 40 2.27 -6.98 11.33
CA GLY A 40 2.88 -5.87 10.59
C GLY A 40 3.63 -6.32 9.34
N ALA A 41 4.47 -7.33 9.47
CA ALA A 41 5.17 -7.94 8.33
C ALA A 41 4.18 -8.50 7.31
N GLY A 42 3.17 -9.26 7.75
CA GLY A 42 2.16 -9.84 6.87
C GLY A 42 1.35 -8.78 6.11
N THR A 43 0.94 -7.71 6.78
CA THR A 43 0.18 -6.63 6.16
C THR A 43 1.03 -5.82 5.18
N ARG A 44 2.30 -5.57 5.51
CA ARG A 44 3.26 -4.96 4.59
C ARG A 44 3.44 -5.82 3.32
N ASP A 45 3.64 -7.11 3.50
CA ASP A 45 3.90 -8.03 2.40
C ASP A 45 2.66 -8.20 1.52
N TYR A 46 1.48 -8.20 2.12
CA TYR A 46 0.22 -8.18 1.40
C TYR A 46 0.06 -6.91 0.54
N ALA A 47 0.32 -5.73 1.11
CA ALA A 47 0.28 -4.48 0.36
C ALA A 47 1.30 -4.45 -0.80
N ARG A 48 2.50 -4.99 -0.57
CA ARG A 48 3.53 -5.14 -1.61
C ARG A 48 3.12 -6.13 -2.71
N ALA A 49 2.49 -7.23 -2.34
CA ALA A 49 1.97 -8.21 -3.30
C ALA A 49 0.88 -7.60 -4.19
N ARG A 50 -0.03 -6.79 -3.63
CA ARG A 50 -1.05 -6.08 -4.43
C ARG A 50 -0.46 -5.14 -5.47
N ILE A 51 0.64 -4.46 -5.16
CA ILE A 51 1.35 -3.66 -6.18
C ILE A 51 1.90 -4.57 -7.28
N THR A 52 2.47 -5.70 -6.92
CA THR A 52 3.05 -6.65 -7.89
C THR A 52 1.98 -7.27 -8.78
N SER A 53 0.85 -7.67 -8.22
CA SER A 53 -0.31 -8.23 -8.93
C SER A 53 -1.17 -7.18 -9.62
N GLN A 54 -0.86 -5.88 -9.46
CA GLN A 54 -1.70 -4.78 -9.94
C GLN A 54 -3.14 -4.85 -9.41
N GLY A 55 -3.25 -5.03 -8.10
CA GLY A 55 -4.54 -5.15 -7.41
C GLY A 55 -5.28 -6.43 -7.78
N ASP A 56 -4.54 -7.54 -7.94
CA ASP A 56 -5.06 -8.83 -8.41
C ASP A 56 -5.75 -8.72 -9.79
N GLY A 57 -5.22 -7.84 -10.65
CA GLY A 57 -5.76 -7.55 -11.98
C GLY A 57 -6.84 -6.46 -12.02
N GLU A 58 -7.29 -5.97 -10.86
CA GLU A 58 -8.35 -4.95 -10.79
C GLU A 58 -7.89 -3.54 -11.22
N TRP A 59 -6.58 -3.27 -11.16
CA TRP A 59 -6.08 -1.93 -11.48
C TRP A 59 -6.01 -1.68 -12.98
N ALA A 60 -6.51 -0.51 -13.39
CA ALA A 60 -6.37 -0.09 -14.77
C ALA A 60 -4.88 -0.08 -15.19
N PRO A 61 -4.55 -0.59 -16.38
CA PRO A 61 -3.17 -0.60 -16.88
C PRO A 61 -2.63 0.82 -17.02
N LEU A 62 -1.32 0.94 -17.01
CA LEU A 62 -0.67 2.23 -17.27
C LEU A 62 -0.96 2.67 -18.71
N SER A 63 -1.33 3.93 -18.89
CA SER A 63 -1.49 4.52 -20.23
C SER A 63 -0.18 4.40 -21.02
N LYS A 64 -0.30 4.37 -22.36
CA LYS A 64 0.86 4.38 -23.27
C LYS A 64 1.81 5.55 -22.94
N TRP A 65 1.22 6.72 -22.63
CA TRP A 65 1.95 7.91 -22.20
C TRP A 65 2.80 7.67 -20.95
N THR A 66 2.19 7.14 -19.88
CA THR A 66 2.91 6.86 -18.62
C THR A 66 4.02 5.85 -18.83
N ARG A 67 3.78 4.82 -19.64
CA ARG A 67 4.80 3.81 -19.99
C ARG A 67 5.97 4.42 -20.75
N ALA A 68 5.70 5.25 -21.77
CA ALA A 68 6.73 5.92 -22.54
C ALA A 68 7.59 6.86 -21.68
N LYS A 69 6.95 7.64 -20.79
CA LYS A 69 7.63 8.57 -19.89
C LYS A 69 8.50 7.87 -18.85
N THR A 70 8.00 6.80 -18.25
CA THR A 70 8.64 6.17 -17.08
C THR A 70 9.42 4.90 -17.39
N GLY A 71 9.17 4.27 -18.52
CA GLY A 71 9.67 2.93 -18.87
C GLY A 71 9.02 1.80 -18.06
N ARG A 72 8.04 2.12 -17.22
CA ARG A 72 7.40 1.14 -16.31
C ARG A 72 6.24 0.44 -17.00
N ARG A 73 6.10 -0.85 -16.74
CA ARG A 73 4.95 -1.66 -17.19
C ARG A 73 3.85 -1.76 -16.14
N LYS A 74 4.19 -1.64 -14.85
CA LYS A 74 3.28 -1.78 -13.71
C LYS A 74 3.17 -0.47 -12.93
N ALA A 75 1.96 -0.14 -12.47
CA ALA A 75 1.72 1.00 -11.62
C ALA A 75 2.35 0.81 -10.24
N LEU A 76 2.84 1.88 -9.65
CA LEU A 76 3.37 1.92 -8.27
C LEU A 76 4.52 0.95 -7.97
N ILE A 77 5.09 0.24 -8.97
CA ILE A 77 6.09 -0.82 -8.72
C ILE A 77 7.34 -0.30 -7.97
N THR A 78 7.74 0.95 -8.20
CA THR A 78 8.86 1.57 -7.50
C THR A 78 8.54 1.95 -6.06
N GLU A 79 7.27 2.08 -5.73
CA GLU A 79 6.82 2.44 -4.39
C GLU A 79 6.70 1.21 -3.47
N ARG A 80 6.73 0.01 -4.05
CA ARG A 80 6.65 -1.25 -3.31
C ARG A 80 7.66 -1.34 -2.17
N ALA A 81 8.92 -0.99 -2.43
CA ALA A 81 9.98 -1.07 -1.42
C ALA A 81 9.80 -0.07 -0.27
N ARG A 82 9.09 1.04 -0.53
CA ARG A 82 8.86 2.12 0.42
C ARG A 82 7.73 1.84 1.41
N ILE A 83 6.93 0.80 1.18
CA ILE A 83 5.91 0.40 2.15
C ILE A 83 6.61 -0.29 3.31
N LYS A 84 6.49 0.30 4.49
CA LYS A 84 7.06 -0.17 5.75
C LYS A 84 5.97 -0.29 6.81
N TYR A 85 6.30 -0.91 7.93
CA TYR A 85 5.46 -0.92 9.10
C TYR A 85 6.27 -0.55 10.35
N ARG A 86 5.58 -0.04 11.35
CA ARG A 86 6.12 0.18 12.68
C ARG A 86 5.10 -0.21 13.74
N LEU A 87 5.59 -0.53 14.94
CA LEU A 87 4.76 -0.71 16.11
C LEU A 87 4.56 0.66 16.75
N LYS A 88 3.32 1.02 17.04
CA LYS A 88 2.97 2.29 17.67
C LYS A 88 1.72 2.13 18.52
N ASP A 89 1.73 2.62 19.74
CA ASP A 89 0.59 2.66 20.66
C ASP A 89 -0.12 1.28 20.81
N GLY A 90 0.67 0.20 20.92
CA GLY A 90 0.14 -1.16 21.03
C GLY A 90 -0.50 -1.73 19.78
N GLY A 91 -0.32 -1.07 18.63
CA GLY A 91 -0.84 -1.47 17.32
C GLY A 91 0.23 -1.57 16.25
N VAL A 92 -0.22 -1.86 15.03
CA VAL A 92 0.61 -1.88 13.83
C VAL A 92 0.20 -0.74 12.92
N GLU A 93 1.15 0.07 12.53
CA GLU A 93 0.97 1.15 11.56
C GLU A 93 1.75 0.85 10.29
N LEU A 94 1.04 0.84 9.15
CA LEU A 94 1.67 0.85 7.84
C LEU A 94 1.91 2.27 7.38
N TYR A 95 3.09 2.53 6.89
CA TYR A 95 3.43 3.85 6.34
C TYR A 95 4.21 3.72 5.04
N HIS A 96 4.19 4.79 4.28
CA HIS A 96 4.96 4.94 3.06
C HIS A 96 6.13 5.88 3.31
N ASP A 97 7.33 5.35 3.18
CA ASP A 97 8.59 6.09 3.35
C ASP A 97 8.89 6.84 2.04
N SER A 98 8.22 7.99 1.85
CA SER A 98 8.42 8.85 0.68
C SER A 98 9.17 10.12 1.06
N PRO A 99 10.22 10.47 0.31
CA PRO A 99 10.91 11.75 0.50
C PRO A 99 10.09 12.96 0.01
N SER A 100 9.01 12.72 -0.75
CA SER A 100 8.17 13.78 -1.31
C SER A 100 6.80 13.83 -0.65
N PRO A 101 6.44 14.92 0.04
CA PRO A 101 5.12 15.11 0.64
C PRO A 101 3.98 15.20 -0.38
N SER A 102 4.29 15.47 -1.65
CA SER A 102 3.31 15.55 -2.73
C SER A 102 2.79 14.20 -3.22
N TRP A 103 3.34 13.09 -2.72
CA TRP A 103 2.99 11.74 -3.12
C TRP A 103 2.26 11.03 -1.99
N SER A 104 0.97 10.94 -2.10
CA SER A 104 0.13 10.23 -1.15
C SER A 104 -0.46 8.97 -1.77
N LEU A 105 -0.26 7.82 -1.14
CA LEU A 105 -1.00 6.60 -1.49
C LEU A 105 -2.52 6.77 -1.33
N LYS A 106 -2.96 7.80 -0.56
CA LYS A 106 -4.38 8.19 -0.47
C LYS A 106 -4.92 8.70 -1.79
N ASP A 107 -4.15 9.51 -2.52
CA ASP A 107 -4.57 10.04 -3.82
C ASP A 107 -4.74 8.90 -4.81
N HIS A 108 -3.87 7.90 -4.75
CA HIS A 108 -4.01 6.70 -5.57
C HIS A 108 -5.21 5.83 -5.18
N LYS A 109 -5.67 5.84 -3.93
CA LYS A 109 -6.88 5.11 -3.51
C LYS A 109 -8.13 5.65 -4.20
N ARG A 110 -8.23 6.96 -4.37
CA ARG A 110 -9.42 7.64 -4.94
C ARG A 110 -9.30 7.96 -6.43
N GLY A 111 -8.09 7.85 -6.98
CA GLY A 111 -7.75 8.45 -8.24
C GLY A 111 -7.59 9.97 -8.09
N PHE A 112 -6.98 10.60 -9.05
CA PHE A 112 -6.79 12.06 -9.06
C PHE A 112 -6.68 12.61 -10.47
N THR A 113 -7.06 13.87 -10.62
CA THR A 113 -6.91 14.62 -11.88
C THR A 113 -5.77 15.61 -11.74
N ARG A 114 -4.82 15.53 -12.66
CA ARG A 114 -3.80 16.58 -12.79
C ARG A 114 -4.39 17.74 -13.56
N PRO A 115 -4.16 18.98 -13.10
CA PRO A 115 -4.70 20.16 -13.77
C PRO A 115 -4.13 20.31 -15.19
N ALA A 116 -4.79 21.10 -16.00
CA ALA A 116 -4.29 21.52 -17.31
C ALA A 116 -2.92 22.19 -17.20
N VAL A 117 -2.12 22.06 -18.24
CA VAL A 117 -0.77 22.62 -18.28
C VAL A 117 -0.84 24.15 -18.39
N ARG A 118 -0.27 24.85 -17.40
CA ARG A 118 -0.29 26.34 -17.34
C ARG A 118 0.71 27.00 -18.30
N GLY A 119 1.73 26.27 -18.74
CA GLY A 119 2.78 26.78 -19.64
C GLY A 119 3.29 25.69 -20.58
N LYS A 120 4.23 26.02 -21.46
CA LYS A 120 4.91 25.04 -22.29
C LYS A 120 5.78 24.12 -21.40
N VAL A 121 5.57 22.80 -21.45
CA VAL A 121 6.32 21.83 -20.64
C VAL A 121 6.98 20.81 -21.55
N VAL A 122 8.29 20.63 -21.41
CA VAL A 122 9.05 19.57 -22.08
C VAL A 122 9.10 18.36 -21.16
N ILE A 123 8.65 17.22 -21.64
CA ILE A 123 8.61 15.97 -20.88
C ILE A 123 9.56 14.97 -21.52
N PRO A 124 10.63 14.55 -20.81
CA PRO A 124 11.52 13.50 -21.29
C PRO A 124 10.81 12.15 -21.33
N LEU A 125 11.11 11.36 -22.34
CA LEU A 125 10.59 10.00 -22.54
C LEU A 125 11.73 9.00 -22.37
N LYS A 126 11.49 7.94 -21.60
CA LYS A 126 12.42 6.81 -21.47
C LYS A 126 12.29 5.80 -22.60
N VAL A 127 11.09 5.66 -23.16
CA VAL A 127 10.78 4.71 -24.23
C VAL A 127 9.88 5.40 -25.27
N PRO A 128 10.44 6.26 -26.13
CA PRO A 128 9.67 7.05 -27.10
C PRO A 128 8.86 6.19 -28.08
N SER A 129 9.40 5.03 -28.47
CA SER A 129 8.78 4.10 -29.41
C SER A 129 7.38 3.64 -29.00
N ILE A 130 7.04 3.64 -27.71
CA ILE A 130 5.70 3.30 -27.21
C ILE A 130 4.64 4.28 -27.76
N LEU A 131 5.03 5.52 -28.04
CA LEU A 131 4.17 6.55 -28.59
C LEU A 131 4.34 6.75 -30.11
N GLY A 132 5.21 5.95 -30.74
CA GLY A 132 5.52 6.10 -32.16
C GLY A 132 6.30 7.37 -32.50
N VAL A 133 7.04 7.93 -31.53
CA VAL A 133 7.84 9.15 -31.72
C VAL A 133 9.33 8.83 -31.68
N ASN A 134 10.12 9.52 -32.55
CA ASN A 134 11.56 9.32 -32.62
C ASN A 134 12.34 10.23 -31.65
N LYS A 135 11.73 11.28 -31.13
CA LYS A 135 12.37 12.22 -30.20
C LYS A 135 12.31 11.71 -28.77
N PRO A 136 13.37 11.87 -27.95
CA PRO A 136 13.38 11.43 -26.55
C PRO A 136 12.58 12.37 -25.62
N TYR A 137 11.77 13.24 -26.19
CA TYR A 137 10.91 14.15 -25.43
C TYR A 137 9.64 14.50 -26.19
N ILE A 138 8.64 14.94 -25.47
CA ILE A 138 7.43 15.56 -26.03
C ILE A 138 7.24 16.93 -25.40
N VAL A 139 6.74 17.85 -26.19
CA VAL A 139 6.37 19.21 -25.74
C VAL A 139 4.86 19.25 -25.58
N LEU A 140 4.41 19.54 -24.37
CA LEU A 140 3.01 19.84 -24.10
C LEU A 140 2.81 21.35 -24.20
N PRO A 141 1.93 21.82 -25.10
CA PRO A 141 1.61 23.24 -25.19
C PRO A 141 0.82 23.70 -23.96
N LYS A 142 0.82 25.02 -23.72
CA LYS A 142 -0.08 25.66 -22.75
C LYS A 142 -1.53 25.25 -23.06
N GLY A 143 -2.31 24.96 -22.02
CA GLY A 143 -3.70 24.55 -22.18
C GLY A 143 -3.90 23.07 -22.51
N SER A 144 -2.83 22.25 -22.54
CA SER A 144 -3.02 20.79 -22.65
C SER A 144 -3.99 20.30 -21.57
N PRO A 145 -4.95 19.43 -21.95
CA PRO A 145 -6.07 19.07 -21.07
C PRO A 145 -5.61 18.36 -19.78
N PRO A 146 -6.41 18.41 -18.72
CA PRO A 146 -6.15 17.67 -17.50
C PRO A 146 -6.13 16.17 -17.76
N THR A 147 -5.28 15.46 -17.03
CA THR A 147 -5.16 13.99 -17.14
C THR A 147 -5.67 13.32 -15.88
N TYR A 148 -6.57 12.35 -16.06
CA TYR A 148 -7.08 11.54 -14.97
C TYR A 148 -6.18 10.33 -14.71
N THR A 149 -5.87 10.10 -13.44
CA THR A 149 -5.23 8.88 -12.95
C THR A 149 -6.27 8.03 -12.24
N PRO A 150 -6.57 6.83 -12.71
CA PRO A 150 -7.60 5.99 -12.12
C PRO A 150 -7.19 5.51 -10.71
N PRO A 151 -8.17 5.15 -9.87
CA PRO A 151 -7.91 4.67 -8.52
C PRO A 151 -7.09 3.38 -8.53
N ARG A 152 -6.18 3.28 -7.55
CA ARG A 152 -5.32 2.11 -7.31
C ARG A 152 -5.15 1.92 -5.82
N ALA A 153 -6.10 1.24 -5.20
CA ALA A 153 -6.07 1.00 -3.76
C ALA A 153 -4.98 -0.01 -3.41
N VAL A 154 -3.86 0.47 -2.90
CA VAL A 154 -2.78 -0.38 -2.34
C VAL A 154 -3.27 -1.05 -1.06
N TYR A 155 -4.02 -0.31 -0.24
CA TYR A 155 -4.62 -0.81 0.98
C TYR A 155 -6.09 -1.11 0.73
N GLU A 156 -6.49 -2.33 1.01
CA GLU A 156 -7.89 -2.73 1.01
C GLU A 156 -8.62 -2.26 2.28
N SER A 157 -9.91 -2.54 2.36
CA SER A 157 -10.70 -2.30 3.56
C SER A 157 -10.14 -3.11 4.73
N ASP A 158 -10.34 -2.60 5.94
CA ASP A 158 -9.87 -3.25 7.17
C ASP A 158 -10.41 -4.67 7.30
N ASP A 159 -11.67 -4.92 6.87
CA ASP A 159 -12.25 -6.26 6.87
C ASP A 159 -11.52 -7.25 5.96
N LYS A 160 -11.08 -6.82 4.78
CA LYS A 160 -10.32 -7.68 3.88
C LYS A 160 -8.93 -7.98 4.45
N ILE A 161 -8.25 -6.98 5.02
CA ILE A 161 -6.96 -7.17 5.69
C ILE A 161 -7.12 -8.09 6.90
N MET A 162 -8.16 -7.89 7.71
CA MET A 162 -8.46 -8.75 8.84
C MET A 162 -8.61 -10.22 8.41
N ARG A 163 -9.38 -10.49 7.35
CA ARG A 163 -9.61 -11.86 6.88
C ARG A 163 -8.36 -12.48 6.23
N LYS A 164 -7.70 -11.74 5.34
CA LYS A 164 -6.60 -12.29 4.51
C LYS A 164 -5.25 -12.34 5.25
N VAL A 165 -5.04 -11.47 6.23
CA VAL A 165 -3.73 -11.32 6.88
C VAL A 165 -3.80 -11.56 8.39
N VAL A 166 -4.61 -10.78 9.10
CA VAL A 166 -4.55 -10.74 10.56
C VAL A 166 -5.02 -12.04 11.18
N ARG A 167 -6.19 -12.55 10.79
CA ARG A 167 -6.72 -13.81 11.31
C ARG A 167 -5.80 -15.01 11.08
N PRO A 168 -5.21 -15.22 9.89
CA PRO A 168 -4.23 -16.28 9.69
C PRO A 168 -3.00 -16.15 10.61
N LYS A 169 -2.47 -14.94 10.80
CA LYS A 169 -1.33 -14.72 11.69
C LYS A 169 -1.65 -15.00 13.16
N ILE A 170 -2.84 -14.60 13.63
CA ILE A 170 -3.30 -14.93 14.96
C ILE A 170 -3.44 -16.46 15.15
N ARG A 171 -4.00 -17.16 14.16
CA ARG A 171 -4.13 -18.63 14.22
C ARG A 171 -2.78 -19.32 14.30
N LEU A 172 -1.82 -18.91 13.49
CA LEU A 172 -0.45 -19.43 13.52
C LEU A 172 0.21 -19.20 14.87
N TRP A 173 0.13 -17.97 15.39
CA TRP A 173 0.67 -17.64 16.70
C TRP A 173 0.05 -18.47 17.82
N LEU A 174 -1.29 -18.65 17.83
CA LEU A 174 -1.98 -19.50 18.79
C LEU A 174 -1.56 -20.98 18.68
N ALA A 175 -1.35 -21.50 17.47
CA ALA A 175 -0.88 -22.85 17.26
C ALA A 175 0.53 -23.06 17.84
N GLU A 176 1.44 -22.11 17.59
CA GLU A 176 2.80 -22.13 18.13
C GLU A 176 2.84 -22.09 19.67
N ILE A 177 1.95 -21.31 20.29
CA ILE A 177 1.85 -21.27 21.75
C ILE A 177 1.36 -22.61 22.31
N ARG A 178 0.36 -23.21 21.68
CA ARG A 178 -0.16 -24.53 22.10
C ARG A 178 0.88 -25.66 21.98
N SER A 179 1.73 -25.60 20.95
CA SER A 179 2.77 -26.62 20.75
C SER A 179 3.93 -26.51 21.74
N LYS A 180 4.06 -25.40 22.47
CA LYS A 180 5.08 -25.19 23.48
C LYS A 180 4.64 -25.57 24.92
N ARG A 181 3.37 -25.92 25.07
CA ARG A 181 2.77 -26.47 26.31
C ARG A 181 2.66 -27.98 26.25
#